data_727c7e1df631bc7623773acb0f9b9b40
#
_entry.id   727c7e1df631bc7623773acb0f9b9b40
#
_cell.length_a   1.000
_cell.length_b   1.000
_cell.length_c   1.000
_cell.angle_alpha   90.00
_cell.angle_beta   90.00
_cell.angle_gamma   90.00
#
_symmetry.space_group_name_H-M   'P 1'
#
loop_
_entity.id
_entity.type
_entity.pdbx_description
1 polymer ?
#
loop_
_entity_poly.entity_id
_entity_poly.type
_entity_poly.pdbx_seq_one_letter_code
_entity_poly.pdbx_strand_id
1 'polypeptide(L)'
;MSSAPFVLTRVPSLKSPADFRRHLSGLGLDLPCDDALLAGPESPLRQPIPVPVAGRTIGNRWAIHPMEGWDATPDGKPTEEVRRRWRRFGESGAKLIWGGEAMAVRPDGRANPNQLILSRENLDPIAALKRELVESHRQHHGSAYDLVVGFQLTHSGRFCRPNDKKRLEPRIAYRHPILDRKFQIDSDGPVLSDSEVVELIQDYVRAARIAYEAGADFVDLKHCHGYLLHEFLGAHTRPGPYGGSFENRTRILREIVEGIRADGNPIEIGVRLSAFDLVPFRPDPTRAQPGKLGPGVPEDFSACLPYRYGFGMNPENPIEPDLTETHRFTTLCASQGIRLLNLSAGSPYYNPHLLRPAAYPPSDGYQPAHDPLIDVVRQVQSVRSIRAQAPRDLVIVGSGYTYLQDYLPQVAQAVVREGWTDMVGLGRMVLSYPGILADATAGRPLQSRGICRTFSECTTAPRNGLPSGCYPLDPFYVARPEAQALKELKKAGR
;
A
#
# COMPACT_ATOMS: atom_id res chain seq x y z
N MET A 1 -13.85 -29.10 -12.90
CA MET A 1 -15.14 -28.48 -13.26
C MET A 1 -14.86 -27.25 -14.09
N SER A 2 -15.23 -27.24 -15.38
CA SER A 2 -15.06 -26.06 -16.24
C SER A 2 -16.11 -25.03 -15.81
N SER A 3 -15.73 -24.08 -14.94
CA SER A 3 -16.59 -22.94 -14.67
C SER A 3 -16.68 -22.07 -15.92
N ALA A 4 -17.89 -21.66 -16.30
CA ALA A 4 -18.09 -20.68 -17.35
C ALA A 4 -17.19 -19.45 -17.11
N PRO A 5 -16.66 -18.80 -18.16
CA PRO A 5 -15.84 -17.63 -18.00
C PRO A 5 -16.63 -16.56 -17.24
N PHE A 6 -16.05 -16.09 -16.12
CA PHE A 6 -16.62 -15.02 -15.33
C PHE A 6 -16.75 -13.75 -16.18
N VAL A 7 -17.92 -13.13 -16.14
CA VAL A 7 -18.19 -11.86 -16.83
C VAL A 7 -18.01 -10.71 -15.85
N LEU A 8 -17.00 -9.85 -16.11
CA LEU A 8 -16.72 -8.70 -15.28
C LEU A 8 -17.83 -7.64 -15.37
N THR A 9 -18.53 -7.40 -14.27
CA THR A 9 -19.44 -6.27 -14.15
C THR A 9 -18.64 -5.00 -13.88
N ARG A 10 -18.76 -4.00 -14.76
CA ARG A 10 -18.08 -2.71 -14.55
C ARG A 10 -18.85 -1.89 -13.51
N VAL A 11 -18.17 -1.42 -12.46
CA VAL A 11 -18.78 -0.58 -11.42
C VAL A 11 -19.57 0.60 -11.99
N PRO A 12 -19.10 1.35 -13.02
CA PRO A 12 -19.89 2.46 -13.62
C PRO A 12 -21.17 2.01 -14.36
N SER A 13 -21.36 0.73 -14.60
CA SER A 13 -22.62 0.23 -15.20
C SER A 13 -23.76 0.12 -14.18
N LEU A 14 -23.42 0.05 -12.90
CA LEU A 14 -24.39 0.09 -11.79
C LEU A 14 -24.84 1.56 -11.62
N LYS A 15 -26.15 1.79 -11.56
CA LYS A 15 -26.71 3.16 -11.67
C LYS A 15 -27.12 3.76 -10.34
N SER A 16 -27.18 2.96 -9.28
CA SER A 16 -27.60 3.39 -7.96
C SER A 16 -26.88 2.60 -6.85
N PRO A 17 -26.81 3.12 -5.60
CA PRO A 17 -26.35 2.33 -4.46
C PRO A 17 -27.13 1.01 -4.28
N ALA A 18 -28.42 1.00 -4.62
CA ALA A 18 -29.22 -0.21 -4.58
C ALA A 18 -28.77 -1.25 -5.60
N ASP A 19 -28.39 -0.83 -6.83
CA ASP A 19 -27.81 -1.73 -7.84
C ASP A 19 -26.46 -2.28 -7.40
N PHE A 20 -25.64 -1.41 -6.78
CA PHE A 20 -24.34 -1.80 -6.23
C PHE A 20 -24.50 -2.86 -5.13
N ARG A 21 -25.39 -2.62 -4.14
CA ARG A 21 -25.68 -3.61 -3.09
C ARG A 21 -26.25 -4.93 -3.66
N ARG A 22 -27.12 -4.85 -4.66
CA ARG A 22 -27.66 -6.04 -5.34
C ARG A 22 -26.55 -6.85 -6.03
N HIS A 23 -25.60 -6.18 -6.66
CA HIS A 23 -24.45 -6.83 -7.27
C HIS A 23 -23.55 -7.50 -6.22
N LEU A 24 -23.25 -6.82 -5.10
CA LEU A 24 -22.51 -7.41 -3.97
C LEU A 24 -23.24 -8.65 -3.43
N SER A 25 -24.53 -8.56 -3.21
CA SER A 25 -25.36 -9.69 -2.73
C SER A 25 -25.33 -10.87 -3.72
N GLY A 26 -25.36 -10.60 -5.02
CA GLY A 26 -25.23 -11.63 -6.07
C GLY A 26 -23.85 -12.32 -6.08
N LEU A 27 -22.82 -11.67 -5.56
CA LEU A 27 -21.48 -12.24 -5.34
C LEU A 27 -21.33 -12.90 -3.95
N GLY A 28 -22.36 -12.89 -3.11
CA GLY A 28 -22.29 -13.37 -1.73
C GLY A 28 -21.45 -12.48 -0.81
N LEU A 29 -21.31 -11.18 -1.13
CA LEU A 29 -20.47 -10.25 -0.41
C LEU A 29 -21.28 -9.34 0.53
N ASP A 30 -20.76 -9.17 1.76
CA ASP A 30 -21.27 -8.23 2.74
C ASP A 30 -20.34 -7.01 2.83
N LEU A 31 -20.82 -5.87 2.33
CA LEU A 31 -20.14 -4.57 2.40
C LEU A 31 -21.19 -3.46 2.51
N PRO A 32 -21.19 -2.63 3.57
CA PRO A 32 -22.16 -1.57 3.72
C PRO A 32 -21.93 -0.47 2.69
N CYS A 33 -23.02 0.07 2.17
CA CYS A 33 -23.03 1.18 1.24
C CYS A 33 -24.26 2.04 1.47
N ASP A 34 -24.05 3.30 1.85
CA ASP A 34 -25.13 4.25 2.13
C ASP A 34 -25.84 4.70 0.84
N ASP A 35 -27.13 5.02 0.94
CA ASP A 35 -27.90 5.56 -0.20
C ASP A 35 -27.48 6.98 -0.53
N ALA A 36 -27.11 7.79 0.49
CA ALA A 36 -26.73 9.18 0.33
C ALA A 36 -25.53 9.54 1.22
N LEU A 37 -24.79 10.54 0.80
CA LEU A 37 -23.69 11.10 1.60
C LEU A 37 -24.24 12.14 2.58
N LEU A 38 -23.79 12.05 3.81
CA LEU A 38 -24.02 13.07 4.84
C LEU A 38 -23.00 14.20 4.64
N ALA A 39 -23.46 15.40 4.45
CA ALA A 39 -22.63 16.60 4.32
C ALA A 39 -22.54 17.35 5.66
N GLY A 40 -21.56 18.26 5.75
CA GLY A 40 -21.45 19.14 6.92
C GLY A 40 -20.96 18.42 8.20
N PRO A 41 -21.28 18.97 9.39
CA PRO A 41 -20.77 18.45 10.66
C PRO A 41 -21.24 17.02 10.98
N GLU A 42 -22.37 16.59 10.43
CA GLU A 42 -22.93 15.24 10.66
C GLU A 42 -22.22 14.15 9.88
N SER A 43 -21.36 14.51 8.92
CA SER A 43 -20.63 13.52 8.12
C SER A 43 -19.64 12.72 8.99
N PRO A 44 -19.73 11.38 9.06
CA PRO A 44 -18.75 10.55 9.73
C PRO A 44 -17.31 10.76 9.21
N LEU A 45 -17.19 11.10 7.94
CA LEU A 45 -15.90 11.30 7.27
C LEU A 45 -15.20 12.62 7.67
N ARG A 46 -15.94 13.58 8.25
CA ARG A 46 -15.41 14.85 8.79
C ARG A 46 -14.96 14.76 10.24
N GLN A 47 -15.38 13.73 10.95
CA GLN A 47 -15.06 13.63 12.37
C GLN A 47 -13.55 13.50 12.58
N PRO A 48 -12.96 14.25 13.52
CA PRO A 48 -11.55 14.10 13.82
C PRO A 48 -11.28 12.73 14.48
N ILE A 49 -10.02 12.31 14.46
CA ILE A 49 -9.56 11.16 15.23
C ILE A 49 -9.36 11.60 16.68
N PRO A 50 -9.99 10.93 17.66
CA PRO A 50 -9.93 11.36 19.06
C PRO A 50 -8.56 11.12 19.72
N VAL A 51 -7.74 10.26 19.13
CA VAL A 51 -6.38 9.94 19.62
C VAL A 51 -5.37 10.89 18.99
N PRO A 52 -4.64 11.69 19.76
CA PRO A 52 -3.61 12.56 19.20
C PRO A 52 -2.42 11.76 18.70
N VAL A 53 -1.88 12.16 17.57
CA VAL A 53 -0.66 11.63 16.97
C VAL A 53 0.35 12.76 16.82
N ALA A 54 1.57 12.56 17.30
CA ALA A 54 2.59 13.61 17.37
C ALA A 54 2.08 14.91 18.01
N GLY A 55 1.26 14.81 19.04
CA GLY A 55 0.63 15.94 19.73
C GLY A 55 -0.45 16.66 18.92
N ARG A 56 -0.91 16.12 17.81
CA ARG A 56 -1.93 16.71 16.93
C ARG A 56 -3.16 15.83 16.81
N THR A 57 -4.32 16.46 16.63
CA THR A 57 -5.55 15.79 16.22
C THR A 57 -5.53 15.62 14.71
N ILE A 58 -5.82 14.43 14.19
CA ILE A 58 -6.04 14.21 12.76
C ILE A 58 -7.46 14.68 12.44
N GLY A 59 -7.60 15.69 11.57
CA GLY A 59 -8.82 16.48 11.42
C GLY A 59 -9.98 15.83 10.66
N ASN A 60 -9.79 14.65 10.04
CA ASN A 60 -10.87 13.90 9.38
C ASN A 60 -10.53 12.41 9.24
N ARG A 61 -11.41 11.63 8.60
CA ARG A 61 -11.29 10.17 8.46
C ARG A 61 -10.64 9.72 7.15
N TRP A 62 -9.95 10.61 6.44
CA TRP A 62 -9.29 10.31 5.19
C TRP A 62 -7.76 10.23 5.34
N ALA A 63 -7.18 9.20 4.73
CA ALA A 63 -5.74 9.03 4.67
C ALA A 63 -5.26 8.85 3.21
N ILE A 64 -4.04 9.34 2.90
CA ILE A 64 -3.37 9.08 1.63
C ILE A 64 -2.30 8.02 1.86
N HIS A 65 -2.38 6.92 1.11
CA HIS A 65 -1.36 5.87 1.12
C HIS A 65 -0.09 6.30 0.39
N PRO A 66 1.09 5.81 0.79
CA PRO A 66 2.33 6.04 0.06
C PRO A 66 2.26 5.40 -1.33
N MET A 67 2.71 6.14 -2.34
CA MET A 67 2.69 5.72 -3.74
C MET A 67 4.05 5.99 -4.39
N GLU A 68 4.87 4.95 -4.52
CA GLU A 68 6.17 5.02 -5.17
C GLU A 68 6.02 5.33 -6.66
N GLY A 69 6.70 6.37 -7.14
CA GLY A 69 6.73 6.73 -8.55
C GLY A 69 7.92 6.16 -9.31
N TRP A 70 9.03 5.88 -8.61
CA TRP A 70 10.31 5.52 -9.20
C TRP A 70 10.80 6.53 -10.24
N ASP A 71 10.59 7.80 -9.93
CA ASP A 71 10.90 8.94 -10.76
C ASP A 71 11.72 10.02 -10.02
N ALA A 72 12.36 9.64 -8.91
CA ALA A 72 13.39 10.42 -8.24
C ALA A 72 14.71 10.44 -9.07
N THR A 73 15.66 11.26 -8.64
CA THR A 73 17.02 11.25 -9.22
C THR A 73 17.78 9.97 -8.82
N PRO A 74 18.85 9.57 -9.54
CA PRO A 74 19.66 8.40 -9.18
C PRO A 74 20.29 8.46 -7.78
N ASP A 75 20.56 9.66 -7.26
CA ASP A 75 21.04 9.89 -5.89
C ASP A 75 19.91 10.00 -4.86
N GLY A 76 18.65 9.74 -5.26
CA GLY A 76 17.49 9.63 -4.37
C GLY A 76 16.84 10.94 -3.95
N LYS A 77 17.05 12.04 -4.72
CA LYS A 77 16.42 13.34 -4.48
C LYS A 77 15.09 13.49 -5.24
N PRO A 78 14.13 14.31 -4.74
CA PRO A 78 12.87 14.57 -5.44
C PRO A 78 13.08 15.28 -6.78
N THR A 79 12.45 14.78 -7.84
CA THR A 79 12.26 15.47 -9.11
C THR A 79 10.99 16.33 -9.09
N GLU A 80 10.70 17.05 -10.18
CA GLU A 80 9.45 17.81 -10.29
C GLU A 80 8.21 16.89 -10.34
N GLU A 81 8.31 15.69 -10.90
CA GLU A 81 7.23 14.69 -10.88
C GLU A 81 6.90 14.25 -9.45
N VAL A 82 7.92 13.98 -8.63
CA VAL A 82 7.76 13.67 -7.20
C VAL A 82 7.13 14.86 -6.48
N ARG A 83 7.65 16.09 -6.67
CA ARG A 83 7.11 17.32 -6.04
C ARG A 83 5.65 17.54 -6.40
N ARG A 84 5.31 17.43 -7.71
CA ARG A 84 3.93 17.54 -8.18
C ARG A 84 3.02 16.52 -7.49
N ARG A 85 3.45 15.27 -7.37
CA ARG A 85 2.67 14.21 -6.71
C ARG A 85 2.40 14.56 -5.25
N TRP A 86 3.39 15.06 -4.54
CA TRP A 86 3.24 15.45 -3.13
C TRP A 86 2.34 16.69 -2.95
N ARG A 87 2.44 17.69 -3.84
CA ARG A 87 1.50 18.82 -3.83
C ARG A 87 0.05 18.35 -4.02
N ARG A 88 -0.20 17.37 -4.90
CA ARG A 88 -1.54 16.79 -5.09
C ARG A 88 -2.03 15.99 -3.87
N PHE A 89 -1.14 15.40 -3.08
CA PHE A 89 -1.55 14.83 -1.78
C PHE A 89 -2.01 15.93 -0.83
N GLY A 90 -1.35 17.08 -0.79
CA GLY A 90 -1.79 18.24 -0.03
C GLY A 90 -3.14 18.78 -0.52
N GLU A 91 -3.33 18.89 -1.83
CA GLU A 91 -4.58 19.32 -2.48
C GLU A 91 -5.78 18.43 -2.11
N SER A 92 -5.56 17.17 -1.76
CA SER A 92 -6.61 16.19 -1.53
C SER A 92 -7.57 16.52 -0.37
N GLY A 93 -7.12 17.23 0.63
CA GLY A 93 -7.88 17.50 1.85
C GLY A 93 -7.86 16.38 2.90
N ALA A 94 -7.15 15.27 2.65
CA ALA A 94 -6.90 14.27 3.68
C ALA A 94 -6.07 14.87 4.82
N LYS A 95 -6.38 14.50 6.05
CA LYS A 95 -5.67 14.99 7.23
C LYS A 95 -4.62 14.01 7.76
N LEU A 96 -4.46 12.85 7.12
CA LEU A 96 -3.36 11.93 7.34
C LEU A 96 -2.68 11.60 6.00
N ILE A 97 -1.43 12.01 5.83
CA ILE A 97 -0.60 11.59 4.72
C ILE A 97 0.36 10.52 5.25
N TRP A 98 0.11 9.26 4.87
CA TRP A 98 0.78 8.12 5.49
C TRP A 98 2.27 8.00 5.13
N GLY A 99 2.79 8.76 4.22
CA GLY A 99 4.21 8.69 3.91
C GLY A 99 4.59 9.17 2.52
N GLY A 100 3.63 9.70 1.79
CA GLY A 100 3.82 10.19 0.42
C GLY A 100 4.35 9.12 -0.53
N GLU A 101 5.62 8.79 -0.40
CA GLU A 101 6.31 7.69 -1.08
C GLU A 101 7.14 6.87 -0.10
N ALA A 102 7.45 5.61 -0.44
CA ALA A 102 8.40 4.83 0.34
C ALA A 102 9.83 5.28 0.04
N MET A 103 10.55 5.65 1.10
CA MET A 103 11.94 6.09 1.02
C MET A 103 12.87 4.97 1.50
N ALA A 104 13.88 4.64 0.70
CA ALA A 104 14.85 3.61 1.08
C ALA A 104 15.71 4.11 2.25
N VAL A 105 15.94 3.26 3.25
CA VAL A 105 16.80 3.56 4.41
C VAL A 105 18.29 3.41 4.09
N ARG A 106 18.60 2.71 2.97
CA ARG A 106 19.96 2.52 2.45
C ARG A 106 19.92 2.29 0.93
N PRO A 107 21.00 2.62 0.20
CA PRO A 107 21.00 2.58 -1.26
C PRO A 107 20.70 1.20 -1.86
N ASP A 108 21.23 0.12 -1.31
CA ASP A 108 21.04 -1.25 -1.79
C ASP A 108 19.64 -1.81 -1.48
N GLY A 109 18.86 -1.13 -0.61
CA GLY A 109 17.47 -1.46 -0.29
C GLY A 109 16.44 -0.91 -1.27
N ARG A 110 16.82 -0.22 -2.34
CA ARG A 110 15.90 0.39 -3.30
C ARG A 110 15.21 -0.64 -4.20
N ALA A 111 13.91 -0.45 -4.45
CA ALA A 111 13.15 -1.22 -5.44
C ALA A 111 13.42 -0.78 -6.89
N ASN A 112 14.04 0.39 -7.08
CA ASN A 112 14.37 0.97 -8.38
C ASN A 112 15.50 1.98 -8.21
N PRO A 113 16.42 2.14 -9.19
CA PRO A 113 17.50 3.15 -9.12
C PRO A 113 17.00 4.58 -8.88
N ASN A 114 15.75 4.86 -9.25
CA ASN A 114 15.11 6.16 -9.10
C ASN A 114 14.13 6.22 -7.93
N GLN A 115 14.35 5.46 -6.85
CA GLN A 115 13.61 5.58 -5.61
C GLN A 115 14.24 6.63 -4.70
N LEU A 116 13.40 7.37 -3.97
CA LEU A 116 13.85 8.29 -2.91
C LEU A 116 14.69 7.55 -1.86
N ILE A 117 15.76 8.20 -1.39
CA ILE A 117 16.61 7.72 -0.30
C ILE A 117 16.54 8.72 0.84
N LEU A 118 16.24 8.25 2.04
CA LEU A 118 16.28 9.06 3.25
C LEU A 118 17.68 9.01 3.86
N SER A 119 18.53 9.94 3.43
CA SER A 119 19.92 10.07 3.87
C SER A 119 20.21 11.50 4.34
N ARG A 120 21.35 11.70 4.99
CA ARG A 120 21.78 13.04 5.47
C ARG A 120 21.93 14.02 4.30
N GLU A 121 22.44 13.56 3.15
CA GLU A 121 22.64 14.36 1.94
C GLU A 121 21.31 14.78 1.30
N ASN A 122 20.23 14.04 1.58
CA ASN A 122 18.91 14.28 1.02
C ASN A 122 17.94 14.95 2.02
N LEU A 123 18.40 15.31 3.21
CA LEU A 123 17.58 15.93 4.26
C LEU A 123 16.83 17.17 3.75
N ASP A 124 17.55 18.17 3.24
CA ASP A 124 16.95 19.45 2.83
C ASP A 124 15.94 19.31 1.68
N PRO A 125 16.22 18.58 0.57
CA PRO A 125 15.24 18.39 -0.48
C PRO A 125 14.01 17.58 -0.03
N ILE A 126 14.14 16.62 0.90
CA ILE A 126 13.00 15.87 1.45
C ILE A 126 12.19 16.75 2.41
N ALA A 127 12.85 17.56 3.25
CA ALA A 127 12.17 18.54 4.08
C ALA A 127 11.39 19.57 3.24
N ALA A 128 11.97 20.01 2.11
CA ALA A 128 11.30 20.90 1.17
C ALA A 128 10.05 20.22 0.57
N LEU A 129 10.12 18.95 0.23
CA LEU A 129 9.01 18.17 -0.30
C LEU A 129 7.81 18.14 0.66
N LYS A 130 8.05 17.92 1.97
CA LYS A 130 7.00 18.03 2.99
C LYS A 130 6.43 19.44 3.08
N ARG A 131 7.28 20.47 3.07
CA ARG A 131 6.81 21.88 3.12
C ARG A 131 5.90 22.22 1.94
N GLU A 132 6.23 21.78 0.72
CA GLU A 132 5.40 21.97 -0.47
C GLU A 132 4.04 21.27 -0.35
N LEU A 133 3.99 20.06 0.20
CA LEU A 133 2.74 19.36 0.48
C LEU A 133 1.87 20.14 1.48
N VAL A 134 2.46 20.57 2.60
CA VAL A 134 1.75 21.31 3.66
C VAL A 134 1.25 22.65 3.13
N GLU A 135 2.05 23.35 2.32
CA GLU A 135 1.67 24.61 1.71
C GLU A 135 0.53 24.42 0.69
N SER A 136 0.61 23.40 -0.16
CA SER A 136 -0.49 23.04 -1.06
C SER A 136 -1.79 22.74 -0.28
N HIS A 137 -1.69 22.03 0.84
CA HIS A 137 -2.86 21.78 1.69
C HIS A 137 -3.43 23.08 2.26
N ARG A 138 -2.58 23.99 2.73
CA ARG A 138 -3.00 25.29 3.28
C ARG A 138 -3.70 26.16 2.22
N GLN A 139 -3.17 26.19 0.99
CA GLN A 139 -3.75 26.94 -0.12
C GLN A 139 -5.16 26.46 -0.50
N HIS A 140 -5.42 25.13 -0.44
CA HIS A 140 -6.71 24.56 -0.84
C HIS A 140 -7.72 24.44 0.31
N HIS A 141 -7.25 24.33 1.56
CA HIS A 141 -8.10 24.02 2.72
C HIS A 141 -7.96 24.99 3.90
N GLY A 142 -7.22 26.07 3.73
CA GLY A 142 -7.08 27.19 4.68
C GLY A 142 -6.15 26.90 5.86
N SER A 143 -6.17 25.69 6.44
CA SER A 143 -5.38 25.34 7.63
C SER A 143 -4.75 23.97 7.50
N ALA A 144 -3.55 23.82 8.06
CA ALA A 144 -2.83 22.55 8.13
C ALA A 144 -2.48 22.16 9.58
N TYR A 145 -3.10 22.77 10.58
CA TYR A 145 -2.74 22.51 11.97
C TYR A 145 -3.10 21.07 12.41
N ASP A 146 -4.16 20.52 11.83
CA ASP A 146 -4.70 19.19 12.05
C ASP A 146 -4.29 18.16 10.96
N LEU A 147 -3.30 18.52 10.14
CA LEU A 147 -2.68 17.67 9.13
C LEU A 147 -1.48 16.95 9.74
N VAL A 148 -1.47 15.62 9.65
CA VAL A 148 -0.38 14.75 10.09
C VAL A 148 0.29 14.13 8.86
N VAL A 149 1.62 14.27 8.74
CA VAL A 149 2.41 13.82 7.59
C VAL A 149 3.54 12.92 8.06
N GLY A 150 3.47 11.63 7.70
CA GLY A 150 4.54 10.67 7.97
C GLY A 150 5.49 10.46 6.80
N PHE A 151 6.59 9.75 7.06
CA PHE A 151 7.50 9.22 6.04
C PHE A 151 7.57 7.70 6.15
N GLN A 152 7.40 7.00 5.02
CA GLN A 152 7.48 5.54 4.99
C GLN A 152 8.93 5.11 4.77
N LEU A 153 9.48 4.39 5.75
CA LEU A 153 10.83 3.80 5.71
C LEU A 153 10.78 2.40 5.13
N THR A 154 11.66 2.10 4.17
CA THR A 154 11.63 0.80 3.49
C THR A 154 13.01 0.25 3.15
N HIS A 155 13.08 -1.07 3.08
CA HIS A 155 14.09 -1.85 2.36
C HIS A 155 13.34 -2.88 1.52
N SER A 156 13.60 -2.90 0.22
CA SER A 156 12.76 -3.65 -0.73
C SER A 156 13.02 -5.16 -0.74
N GLY A 157 14.05 -5.61 -0.01
CA GLY A 157 14.28 -7.04 0.22
C GLY A 157 14.49 -7.83 -1.07
N ARG A 158 13.68 -8.82 -1.29
CA ARG A 158 13.67 -9.69 -2.48
C ARG A 158 13.55 -8.91 -3.79
N PHE A 159 12.95 -7.73 -3.76
CA PHE A 159 12.65 -6.92 -4.94
C PHE A 159 13.64 -5.77 -5.17
N CYS A 160 14.80 -5.79 -4.50
CA CYS A 160 15.82 -4.77 -4.69
C CYS A 160 16.31 -4.73 -6.14
N ARG A 161 16.36 -3.50 -6.68
CA ARG A 161 16.94 -3.12 -7.97
C ARG A 161 17.67 -1.79 -7.82
N PRO A 162 18.74 -1.72 -7.02
CA PRO A 162 19.38 -0.45 -6.70
C PRO A 162 20.13 0.17 -7.88
N ASN A 163 20.62 -0.64 -8.83
CA ASN A 163 21.53 -0.20 -9.90
C ASN A 163 20.91 -0.29 -11.29
N ASP A 164 20.01 -1.24 -11.53
CA ASP A 164 19.39 -1.47 -12.84
C ASP A 164 17.89 -1.80 -12.67
N LYS A 165 17.03 -1.10 -13.41
CA LYS A 165 15.57 -1.29 -13.36
C LYS A 165 15.12 -2.71 -13.71
N LYS A 166 15.92 -3.45 -14.49
CA LYS A 166 15.58 -4.80 -14.98
C LYS A 166 16.25 -5.92 -14.18
N ARG A 167 17.34 -5.64 -13.46
CA ARG A 167 18.11 -6.63 -12.72
C ARG A 167 17.76 -6.63 -11.24
N LEU A 168 17.32 -7.77 -10.72
CA LEU A 168 17.17 -7.99 -9.28
C LEU A 168 18.54 -8.15 -8.62
N GLU A 169 18.72 -7.51 -7.49
CA GLU A 169 19.86 -7.64 -6.59
C GLU A 169 19.29 -7.90 -5.18
N PRO A 170 18.71 -9.09 -4.95
CA PRO A 170 17.88 -9.37 -3.79
C PRO A 170 18.70 -9.42 -2.49
N ARG A 171 18.08 -8.95 -1.41
CA ARG A 171 18.53 -9.09 -0.01
C ARG A 171 17.35 -9.67 0.76
N ILE A 172 17.38 -10.93 1.12
CA ILE A 172 16.20 -11.68 1.58
C ILE A 172 16.33 -12.11 3.05
N ALA A 173 15.19 -12.24 3.71
CA ALA A 173 15.14 -12.74 5.08
C ALA A 173 15.32 -14.26 5.14
N TYR A 174 14.79 -14.99 4.16
CA TYR A 174 14.82 -16.48 4.10
C TYR A 174 14.60 -16.99 2.68
N ARG A 175 14.91 -18.26 2.46
CA ARG A 175 14.68 -18.96 1.20
C ARG A 175 13.19 -19.32 1.04
N HIS A 176 12.59 -18.93 -0.07
CA HIS A 176 11.18 -19.16 -0.36
C HIS A 176 11.03 -19.99 -1.64
N PRO A 177 10.59 -21.28 -1.57
CA PRO A 177 10.69 -22.22 -2.69
C PRO A 177 10.00 -21.76 -3.97
N ILE A 178 8.85 -21.08 -3.86
CA ILE A 178 8.09 -20.60 -5.02
C ILE A 178 8.67 -19.28 -5.52
N LEU A 179 8.93 -18.29 -4.65
CA LEU A 179 9.44 -16.99 -5.07
C LEU A 179 10.88 -17.05 -5.55
N ASP A 180 11.72 -17.91 -4.94
CA ASP A 180 13.11 -18.10 -5.38
C ASP A 180 13.15 -18.63 -6.81
N ARG A 181 12.33 -19.67 -7.12
CA ARG A 181 12.18 -20.17 -8.48
C ARG A 181 11.66 -19.08 -9.44
N LYS A 182 10.65 -18.32 -9.04
CA LYS A 182 10.04 -17.26 -9.85
C LYS A 182 11.01 -16.12 -10.18
N PHE A 183 11.88 -15.77 -9.24
CA PHE A 183 12.82 -14.65 -9.34
C PHE A 183 14.28 -15.09 -9.55
N GLN A 184 14.52 -16.38 -9.81
CA GLN A 184 15.83 -16.96 -10.14
C GLN A 184 16.89 -16.70 -9.05
N ILE A 185 16.51 -16.94 -7.80
CA ILE A 185 17.41 -16.85 -6.65
C ILE A 185 17.94 -18.28 -6.34
N ASP A 186 19.12 -18.60 -6.87
CA ASP A 186 19.63 -19.98 -6.91
C ASP A 186 20.58 -20.33 -5.74
N SER A 187 20.97 -19.32 -4.93
CA SER A 187 21.93 -19.49 -3.84
C SER A 187 21.50 -18.83 -2.53
N ASP A 188 22.19 -19.12 -1.44
CA ASP A 188 21.98 -18.49 -0.15
C ASP A 188 22.67 -17.12 0.01
N GLY A 189 23.51 -16.73 -0.96
CA GLY A 189 24.25 -15.46 -0.93
C GLY A 189 23.39 -14.22 -0.65
N PRO A 190 22.14 -14.11 -1.17
CA PRO A 190 21.24 -13.02 -0.84
C PRO A 190 20.61 -13.03 0.56
N VAL A 191 20.70 -14.15 1.32
CA VAL A 191 20.10 -14.26 2.66
C VAL A 191 20.92 -13.44 3.64
N LEU A 192 20.26 -12.46 4.29
CA LEU A 192 20.91 -11.62 5.30
C LEU A 192 21.37 -12.46 6.49
N SER A 193 22.64 -12.32 6.88
CA SER A 193 23.15 -12.81 8.15
C SER A 193 22.54 -12.05 9.33
N ASP A 194 22.62 -12.58 10.54
CA ASP A 194 22.10 -11.89 11.72
C ASP A 194 22.86 -10.58 12.01
N SER A 195 24.17 -10.50 11.69
CA SER A 195 24.95 -9.27 11.80
C SER A 195 24.47 -8.20 10.80
N GLU A 196 24.17 -8.57 9.55
CA GLU A 196 23.60 -7.64 8.57
C GLU A 196 22.19 -7.16 8.97
N VAL A 197 21.41 -7.99 9.67
CA VAL A 197 20.12 -7.56 10.24
C VAL A 197 20.32 -6.51 11.34
N VAL A 198 21.33 -6.68 12.20
CA VAL A 198 21.67 -5.68 13.23
C VAL A 198 22.11 -4.35 12.58
N GLU A 199 22.94 -4.41 11.54
CA GLU A 199 23.32 -3.19 10.77
C GLU A 199 22.09 -2.51 10.15
N LEU A 200 21.20 -3.27 9.58
CA LEU A 200 19.95 -2.76 8.99
C LEU A 200 19.05 -2.08 10.03
N ILE A 201 18.96 -2.62 11.26
CA ILE A 201 18.24 -1.98 12.36
C ILE A 201 18.81 -0.59 12.62
N GLN A 202 20.15 -0.45 12.65
CA GLN A 202 20.79 0.86 12.81
C GLN A 202 20.51 1.81 11.65
N ASP A 203 20.36 1.29 10.40
CA ASP A 203 19.95 2.11 9.26
C ASP A 203 18.53 2.67 9.43
N TYR A 204 17.58 1.86 9.93
CA TYR A 204 16.23 2.33 10.26
C TYR A 204 16.24 3.39 11.37
N VAL A 205 17.05 3.21 12.41
CA VAL A 205 17.19 4.21 13.49
C VAL A 205 17.74 5.52 12.96
N ARG A 206 18.80 5.48 12.13
CA ARG A 206 19.36 6.67 11.47
C ARG A 206 18.35 7.36 10.56
N ALA A 207 17.63 6.58 9.74
CA ALA A 207 16.59 7.11 8.85
C ALA A 207 15.44 7.76 9.63
N ALA A 208 15.03 7.20 10.76
CA ALA A 208 14.03 7.80 11.62
C ALA A 208 14.49 9.14 12.21
N ARG A 209 15.78 9.29 12.56
CA ARG A 209 16.37 10.56 13.00
C ARG A 209 16.31 11.60 11.89
N ILE A 210 16.72 11.25 10.68
CA ILE A 210 16.67 12.13 9.51
C ILE A 210 15.22 12.54 9.18
N ALA A 211 14.26 11.60 9.29
CA ALA A 211 12.84 11.90 9.11
C ALA A 211 12.32 12.94 10.10
N TYR A 212 12.70 12.82 11.38
CA TYR A 212 12.36 13.79 12.41
C TYR A 212 12.94 15.17 12.10
N GLU A 213 14.21 15.25 11.75
CA GLU A 213 14.88 16.50 11.37
C GLU A 213 14.28 17.13 10.09
N ALA A 214 13.81 16.30 9.14
CA ALA A 214 13.06 16.75 7.97
C ALA A 214 11.62 17.20 8.30
N GLY A 215 11.22 17.08 9.59
CA GLY A 215 9.95 17.53 10.11
C GLY A 215 8.79 16.53 9.93
N ALA A 216 9.04 15.25 9.69
CA ALA A 216 7.98 14.24 9.68
C ALA A 216 7.29 14.19 11.07
N ASP A 217 5.97 13.99 11.07
CA ASP A 217 5.20 13.84 12.29
C ASP A 217 5.29 12.40 12.83
N PHE A 218 5.46 11.43 11.94
CA PHE A 218 5.73 10.02 12.28
C PHE A 218 6.55 9.33 11.18
N VAL A 219 7.14 8.18 11.53
CA VAL A 219 7.72 7.26 10.56
C VAL A 219 6.88 5.99 10.47
N ASP A 220 6.72 5.47 9.27
CA ASP A 220 6.09 4.18 9.02
C ASP A 220 7.15 3.11 8.75
N LEU A 221 7.16 2.08 9.58
CA LEU A 221 7.98 0.89 9.38
C LEU A 221 7.23 -0.09 8.45
N LYS A 222 7.63 -0.15 7.19
CA LYS A 222 6.89 -0.84 6.11
C LYS A 222 6.94 -2.37 6.24
N HIS A 223 5.96 -2.96 6.93
CA HIS A 223 5.75 -4.41 7.07
C HIS A 223 4.70 -4.95 6.08
N CYS A 224 4.79 -4.56 4.80
CA CYS A 224 3.79 -4.95 3.81
C CYS A 224 4.40 -5.20 2.43
N HIS A 225 3.59 -5.79 1.56
CA HIS A 225 3.83 -5.94 0.12
C HIS A 225 4.99 -6.87 -0.26
N GLY A 226 5.44 -7.76 0.63
CA GLY A 226 6.56 -8.66 0.37
C GLY A 226 7.93 -7.98 0.48
N TYR A 227 8.02 -6.73 1.00
CA TYR A 227 9.28 -6.08 1.27
C TYR A 227 9.93 -6.64 2.53
N LEU A 228 11.17 -6.26 2.82
CA LEU A 228 12.02 -6.99 3.75
C LEU A 228 11.43 -7.18 5.16
N LEU A 229 10.85 -6.12 5.75
CA LEU A 229 10.23 -6.27 7.09
C LEU A 229 8.97 -7.15 7.05
N HIS A 230 8.20 -7.14 5.94
CA HIS A 230 7.10 -8.09 5.75
C HIS A 230 7.62 -9.52 5.55
N GLU A 231 8.71 -9.68 4.83
CA GLU A 231 9.34 -10.98 4.61
C GLU A 231 9.81 -11.61 5.93
N PHE A 232 10.33 -10.82 6.89
CA PHE A 232 10.65 -11.32 8.22
C PHE A 232 9.45 -11.90 8.96
N LEU A 233 8.24 -11.36 8.78
CA LEU A 233 7.03 -11.93 9.40
C LEU A 233 6.72 -13.34 8.88
N GLY A 234 7.08 -13.65 7.64
CA GLY A 234 6.94 -14.97 7.02
C GLY A 234 8.15 -15.89 7.18
N ALA A 235 9.19 -15.49 7.93
CA ALA A 235 10.47 -16.21 8.04
C ALA A 235 10.44 -17.40 9.00
N HIS A 236 9.42 -18.27 8.88
CA HIS A 236 9.27 -19.46 9.74
C HIS A 236 10.42 -20.45 9.60
N THR A 237 11.07 -20.50 8.44
CA THR A 237 12.16 -21.43 8.13
C THR A 237 13.55 -20.84 8.33
N ARG A 238 13.66 -19.54 8.61
CA ARG A 238 14.95 -18.92 8.92
C ARG A 238 15.48 -19.44 10.27
N PRO A 239 16.74 -19.87 10.37
CA PRO A 239 17.38 -20.16 11.64
C PRO A 239 17.74 -18.89 12.40
N GLY A 240 18.07 -19.02 13.70
CA GLY A 240 18.59 -17.93 14.52
C GLY A 240 17.53 -17.01 15.12
N PRO A 241 17.96 -15.86 15.65
CA PRO A 241 17.14 -15.00 16.50
C PRO A 241 16.07 -14.17 15.73
N TYR A 242 16.11 -14.15 14.40
CA TYR A 242 15.16 -13.41 13.55
C TYR A 242 14.25 -14.32 12.74
N GLY A 243 14.10 -15.61 13.10
CA GLY A 243 13.24 -16.55 12.38
C GLY A 243 12.62 -17.62 13.27
N GLY A 244 11.77 -18.46 12.71
CA GLY A 244 11.07 -19.54 13.42
C GLY A 244 9.87 -19.04 14.22
N SER A 245 10.00 -18.80 15.52
CA SER A 245 8.90 -18.37 16.39
C SER A 245 8.38 -16.97 16.04
N PHE A 246 7.14 -16.68 16.41
CA PHE A 246 6.56 -15.34 16.23
C PHE A 246 7.41 -14.27 16.91
N GLU A 247 7.90 -14.53 18.10
CA GLU A 247 8.77 -13.63 18.87
C GLU A 247 10.05 -13.31 18.11
N ASN A 248 10.66 -14.28 17.48
CA ASN A 248 11.87 -14.10 16.69
C ASN A 248 11.58 -13.36 15.38
N ARG A 249 10.54 -13.75 14.65
CA ARG A 249 10.14 -13.10 13.38
C ARG A 249 9.74 -11.63 13.55
N THR A 250 9.27 -11.24 14.73
CA THR A 250 8.91 -9.88 15.08
C THR A 250 10.01 -9.12 15.86
N ARG A 251 11.14 -9.76 16.14
CA ARG A 251 12.27 -9.15 16.86
C ARG A 251 12.80 -7.90 16.18
N ILE A 252 12.95 -7.93 14.87
CA ILE A 252 13.45 -6.79 14.10
C ILE A 252 12.57 -5.52 14.30
N LEU A 253 11.24 -5.66 14.38
CA LEU A 253 10.36 -4.53 14.70
C LEU A 253 10.67 -3.96 16.09
N ARG A 254 10.76 -4.84 17.10
CA ARG A 254 11.01 -4.40 18.48
C ARG A 254 12.34 -3.67 18.60
N GLU A 255 13.39 -4.24 18.01
CA GLU A 255 14.74 -3.65 18.07
C GLU A 255 14.85 -2.33 17.32
N ILE A 256 14.12 -2.15 16.21
CA ILE A 256 14.02 -0.84 15.53
C ILE A 256 13.31 0.17 16.43
N VAL A 257 12.18 -0.20 17.04
CA VAL A 257 11.40 0.69 17.93
C VAL A 257 12.24 1.07 19.16
N GLU A 258 12.88 0.10 19.79
CA GLU A 258 13.78 0.31 20.94
C GLU A 258 14.97 1.21 20.56
N GLY A 259 15.59 0.97 19.40
CA GLY A 259 16.69 1.79 18.90
C GLY A 259 16.30 3.23 18.63
N ILE A 260 15.15 3.49 18.03
CA ILE A 260 14.62 4.85 17.79
C ILE A 260 14.42 5.59 19.13
N ARG A 261 13.89 4.90 20.15
CA ARG A 261 13.69 5.48 21.48
C ARG A 261 14.98 5.71 22.24
N ALA A 262 15.90 4.74 22.20
CA ALA A 262 17.21 4.83 22.82
C ALA A 262 18.07 5.96 22.24
N ASP A 263 17.88 6.27 20.94
CA ASP A 263 18.46 7.44 20.28
C ASP A 263 17.86 8.78 20.77
N GLY A 264 16.87 8.76 21.68
CA GLY A 264 16.18 9.97 22.15
C GLY A 264 15.34 10.66 21.07
N ASN A 265 14.94 9.95 20.04
CA ASN A 265 14.11 10.48 18.97
C ASN A 265 12.63 10.47 19.38
N PRO A 266 11.95 11.64 19.49
CA PRO A 266 10.56 11.71 19.93
C PRO A 266 9.54 11.40 18.81
N ILE A 267 10.01 11.03 17.61
CA ILE A 267 9.13 10.79 16.47
C ILE A 267 8.13 9.67 16.76
N GLU A 268 6.87 9.87 16.37
CA GLU A 268 5.85 8.81 16.45
C GLU A 268 6.16 7.69 15.45
N ILE A 269 5.78 6.47 15.80
CA ILE A 269 5.99 5.30 14.97
C ILE A 269 4.64 4.74 14.53
N GLY A 270 4.49 4.54 13.23
CA GLY A 270 3.41 3.81 12.61
C GLY A 270 3.93 2.56 11.90
N VAL A 271 3.03 1.66 11.59
CA VAL A 271 3.33 0.45 10.82
C VAL A 271 2.30 0.28 9.71
N ARG A 272 2.77 0.09 8.47
CA ARG A 272 1.92 -0.43 7.41
C ARG A 272 2.13 -1.91 7.25
N LEU A 273 1.05 -2.68 7.44
CA LEU A 273 1.06 -4.14 7.48
C LEU A 273 0.25 -4.72 6.31
N SER A 274 0.78 -5.73 5.62
CA SER A 274 -0.10 -6.66 4.90
C SER A 274 -0.75 -7.57 5.94
N ALA A 275 -2.03 -7.36 6.19
CA ALA A 275 -2.79 -8.08 7.21
C ALA A 275 -2.83 -9.59 6.94
N PHE A 276 -2.81 -9.94 5.66
CA PHE A 276 -2.66 -11.32 5.20
C PHE A 276 -1.96 -11.32 3.83
N ASP A 277 -1.39 -12.45 3.52
CA ASP A 277 -0.91 -12.81 2.20
C ASP A 277 -1.62 -14.09 1.72
N LEU A 278 -1.39 -14.49 0.51
CA LEU A 278 -1.74 -15.80 -0.03
C LEU A 278 -0.53 -16.34 -0.80
N VAL A 279 -0.55 -17.63 -1.11
CA VAL A 279 0.46 -18.22 -1.98
C VAL A 279 0.66 -17.36 -3.24
N PRO A 280 1.87 -17.27 -3.80
CA PRO A 280 2.09 -16.53 -5.04
C PRO A 280 1.18 -17.01 -6.19
N PHE A 281 0.76 -16.08 -7.04
CA PHE A 281 -0.08 -16.34 -8.20
C PHE A 281 0.72 -16.16 -9.50
N ARG A 282 0.27 -16.82 -10.55
CA ARG A 282 0.76 -16.73 -11.93
C ARG A 282 -0.39 -16.61 -12.92
N PRO A 283 -0.17 -16.10 -14.13
CA PRO A 283 -1.18 -16.20 -15.19
C PRO A 283 -1.41 -17.66 -15.56
N ASP A 284 -2.68 -18.04 -15.79
CA ASP A 284 -3.05 -19.34 -16.35
C ASP A 284 -2.69 -19.37 -17.85
N PRO A 285 -1.70 -20.19 -18.28
CA PRO A 285 -1.28 -20.22 -19.68
C PRO A 285 -2.34 -20.84 -20.59
N THR A 286 -3.23 -21.68 -20.05
CA THR A 286 -4.27 -22.37 -20.84
C THR A 286 -5.43 -21.45 -21.22
N ARG A 287 -5.57 -20.32 -20.54
CA ARG A 287 -6.63 -19.32 -20.72
C ARG A 287 -6.08 -17.97 -21.21
N ALA A 288 -4.82 -17.93 -21.63
CA ALA A 288 -4.22 -16.76 -22.27
C ALA A 288 -4.87 -16.48 -23.64
N GLN A 289 -4.95 -15.22 -24.01
CA GLN A 289 -5.43 -14.75 -25.31
C GLN A 289 -4.34 -13.93 -26.00
N PRO A 290 -4.36 -13.76 -27.32
CA PRO A 290 -3.40 -12.89 -28.01
C PRO A 290 -3.33 -11.51 -27.35
N GLY A 291 -2.14 -11.13 -26.89
CA GLY A 291 -1.88 -9.86 -26.20
C GLY A 291 -2.50 -9.71 -24.81
N LYS A 292 -3.00 -10.78 -24.20
CA LYS A 292 -3.49 -10.78 -22.81
C LYS A 292 -3.04 -12.04 -22.08
N LEU A 293 -2.40 -11.85 -20.93
CA LEU A 293 -2.12 -12.94 -20.01
C LEU A 293 -3.45 -13.56 -19.53
N GLY A 294 -3.43 -14.84 -19.21
CA GLY A 294 -4.58 -15.53 -18.62
C GLY A 294 -4.93 -14.96 -17.24
N PRO A 295 -6.07 -15.39 -16.66
CA PRO A 295 -6.45 -15.02 -15.30
C PRO A 295 -5.45 -15.55 -14.28
N GLY A 296 -5.39 -14.89 -13.13
CA GLY A 296 -4.54 -15.32 -12.03
C GLY A 296 -4.95 -16.66 -11.45
N VAL A 297 -3.98 -17.56 -11.29
CA VAL A 297 -4.15 -18.84 -10.58
C VAL A 297 -3.02 -19.01 -9.57
N PRO A 298 -3.25 -19.71 -8.44
CA PRO A 298 -2.17 -19.97 -7.47
C PRO A 298 -1.05 -20.79 -8.12
N GLU A 299 0.18 -20.53 -7.70
CA GLU A 299 1.31 -21.42 -7.97
C GLU A 299 1.06 -22.78 -7.29
N ASP A 300 1.66 -23.83 -7.80
CA ASP A 300 1.62 -25.13 -7.13
C ASP A 300 2.42 -25.08 -5.81
N PHE A 301 1.69 -25.33 -4.73
CA PHE A 301 2.22 -25.31 -3.36
C PHE A 301 2.15 -26.69 -2.68
N SER A 302 1.72 -27.72 -3.38
CA SER A 302 1.47 -29.06 -2.83
C SER A 302 2.70 -29.64 -2.08
N ALA A 303 3.89 -29.42 -2.64
CA ALA A 303 5.16 -29.86 -2.03
C ALA A 303 5.63 -28.95 -0.87
N CYS A 304 4.90 -27.88 -0.57
CA CYS A 304 5.28 -26.90 0.46
C CYS A 304 4.39 -26.97 1.71
N LEU A 305 3.47 -27.91 1.77
CA LEU A 305 2.56 -28.07 2.92
C LEU A 305 3.24 -28.80 4.10
N PRO A 306 2.94 -28.43 5.37
CA PRO A 306 2.22 -27.24 5.75
C PRO A 306 3.01 -25.98 5.36
N TYR A 307 2.29 -24.97 4.80
CA TYR A 307 2.90 -23.81 4.17
C TYR A 307 3.49 -22.84 5.21
N ARG A 308 4.81 -22.67 5.20
CA ARG A 308 5.57 -21.86 6.17
C ARG A 308 6.36 -20.72 5.51
N TYR A 309 5.76 -20.07 4.52
CA TYR A 309 6.46 -19.09 3.67
C TYR A 309 5.68 -17.80 3.49
N GLY A 310 4.89 -17.42 4.49
CA GLY A 310 4.12 -16.16 4.45
C GLY A 310 3.54 -15.81 5.82
N PHE A 311 2.78 -14.73 5.85
CA PHE A 311 2.17 -14.18 7.05
C PHE A 311 0.66 -13.98 6.85
N GLY A 312 -0.13 -14.30 7.88
CA GLY A 312 -1.57 -14.10 7.84
C GLY A 312 -2.31 -15.04 6.88
N MET A 313 -1.79 -16.24 6.63
CA MET A 313 -2.38 -17.26 5.76
C MET A 313 -2.51 -18.60 6.46
N ASN A 314 -3.49 -19.39 6.03
CA ASN A 314 -3.71 -20.74 6.54
C ASN A 314 -2.58 -21.67 6.07
N PRO A 315 -1.83 -22.33 6.97
CA PRO A 315 -0.72 -23.20 6.59
C PRO A 315 -1.16 -24.47 5.84
N GLU A 316 -2.38 -24.95 6.05
CA GLU A 316 -2.91 -26.14 5.38
C GLU A 316 -3.59 -25.78 4.04
N ASN A 317 -4.07 -24.52 3.91
CA ASN A 317 -4.71 -24.03 2.70
C ASN A 317 -4.27 -22.57 2.40
N PRO A 318 -3.06 -22.36 1.84
CA PRO A 318 -2.47 -21.03 1.71
C PRO A 318 -3.13 -20.12 0.64
N ILE A 319 -4.29 -20.50 0.12
CA ILE A 319 -5.20 -19.64 -0.66
C ILE A 319 -6.30 -19.03 0.22
N GLU A 320 -6.26 -19.26 1.52
CA GLU A 320 -7.16 -18.68 2.51
C GLU A 320 -6.38 -17.87 3.55
N PRO A 321 -6.89 -16.71 3.99
CA PRO A 321 -6.27 -15.95 5.05
C PRO A 321 -6.48 -16.61 6.42
N ASP A 322 -5.50 -16.46 7.31
CA ASP A 322 -5.61 -16.72 8.75
C ASP A 322 -5.06 -15.51 9.51
N LEU A 323 -5.93 -14.77 10.17
CA LEU A 323 -5.59 -13.54 10.87
C LEU A 323 -5.06 -13.75 12.30
N THR A 324 -4.88 -14.98 12.76
CA THR A 324 -4.44 -15.28 14.13
C THR A 324 -3.13 -14.57 14.49
N GLU A 325 -2.10 -14.69 13.67
CA GLU A 325 -0.84 -13.98 13.92
C GLU A 325 -0.94 -12.47 13.65
N THR A 326 -1.85 -12.05 12.79
CA THR A 326 -2.12 -10.63 12.52
C THR A 326 -2.72 -9.94 13.73
N HIS A 327 -3.64 -10.59 14.45
CA HIS A 327 -4.16 -10.09 15.74
C HIS A 327 -3.05 -10.01 16.79
N ARG A 328 -2.18 -11.01 16.89
CA ARG A 328 -1.00 -10.99 17.78
C ARG A 328 -0.06 -9.83 17.44
N PHE A 329 0.21 -9.60 16.15
CA PHE A 329 1.06 -8.51 15.69
C PHE A 329 0.45 -7.13 15.98
N THR A 330 -0.87 -6.98 15.83
CA THR A 330 -1.61 -5.77 16.20
C THR A 330 -1.47 -5.46 17.69
N THR A 331 -1.61 -6.49 18.54
CA THR A 331 -1.40 -6.38 20.00
C THR A 331 0.06 -6.01 20.32
N LEU A 332 1.02 -6.62 19.63
CA LEU A 332 2.44 -6.27 19.76
C LEU A 332 2.69 -4.79 19.41
N CYS A 333 2.16 -4.30 18.29
CA CYS A 333 2.29 -2.89 17.92
C CYS A 333 1.80 -1.96 19.05
N ALA A 334 0.62 -2.21 19.58
CA ALA A 334 0.06 -1.42 20.69
C ALA A 334 0.94 -1.50 21.96
N SER A 335 1.43 -2.70 22.33
CA SER A 335 2.33 -2.89 23.48
C SER A 335 3.68 -2.19 23.31
N GLN A 336 4.10 -1.99 22.08
CA GLN A 336 5.26 -1.18 21.72
C GLN A 336 4.96 0.32 21.65
N GLY A 337 3.76 0.78 22.06
CA GLY A 337 3.34 2.18 22.01
C GLY A 337 3.17 2.73 20.60
N ILE A 338 3.03 1.88 19.60
CA ILE A 338 2.68 2.26 18.23
C ILE A 338 1.18 2.55 18.20
N ARG A 339 0.80 3.75 17.71
CA ARG A 339 -0.59 4.20 17.69
C ARG A 339 -1.21 4.28 16.29
N LEU A 340 -0.42 4.04 15.25
CA LEU A 340 -0.85 4.11 13.86
C LEU A 340 -0.61 2.77 13.18
N LEU A 341 -1.68 2.13 12.68
CA LEU A 341 -1.61 0.88 11.92
C LEU A 341 -2.38 1.03 10.61
N ASN A 342 -1.68 0.88 9.48
CA ASN A 342 -2.27 0.95 8.15
C ASN A 342 -2.31 -0.45 7.54
N LEU A 343 -3.51 -0.98 7.34
CA LEU A 343 -3.72 -2.34 6.89
C LEU A 343 -3.86 -2.41 5.37
N SER A 344 -3.08 -3.29 4.76
CA SER A 344 -3.08 -3.66 3.35
C SER A 344 -3.18 -5.19 3.24
N ALA A 345 -3.01 -5.76 2.05
CA ALA A 345 -2.92 -7.19 1.84
C ALA A 345 -2.00 -7.52 0.65
N GLY A 346 -1.37 -8.68 0.68
CA GLY A 346 -0.60 -9.21 -0.43
C GLY A 346 0.57 -8.37 -0.90
N SER A 347 1.01 -8.63 -2.13
CA SER A 347 2.17 -8.02 -2.77
C SER A 347 1.89 -7.65 -4.23
N PRO A 348 2.42 -6.51 -4.75
CA PRO A 348 2.28 -6.13 -6.15
C PRO A 348 3.12 -7.00 -7.09
N TYR A 349 3.98 -7.86 -6.57
CA TYR A 349 4.94 -8.65 -7.33
C TYR A 349 4.48 -10.09 -7.58
N TYR A 350 3.62 -10.64 -6.71
CA TYR A 350 3.24 -12.05 -6.81
C TYR A 350 1.75 -12.33 -6.56
N ASN A 351 0.99 -11.42 -5.94
CA ASN A 351 -0.47 -11.49 -5.84
C ASN A 351 -1.14 -10.09 -5.91
N PRO A 352 -0.90 -9.34 -7.01
CA PRO A 352 -1.36 -7.96 -7.17
C PRO A 352 -2.87 -7.77 -7.07
N HIS A 353 -3.69 -8.81 -7.31
CA HIS A 353 -5.14 -8.75 -7.18
C HIS A 353 -5.59 -8.48 -5.74
N LEU A 354 -4.85 -9.00 -4.74
CA LEU A 354 -5.13 -8.72 -3.34
C LEU A 354 -4.84 -7.26 -2.99
N LEU A 355 -3.64 -6.77 -3.33
CA LEU A 355 -3.23 -5.40 -2.99
C LEU A 355 -4.02 -4.33 -3.74
N ARG A 356 -4.25 -4.57 -5.01
CA ARG A 356 -4.79 -3.59 -5.95
C ARG A 356 -5.86 -4.20 -6.85
N PRO A 357 -7.02 -4.54 -6.32
CA PRO A 357 -8.13 -4.98 -7.14
C PRO A 357 -8.30 -4.06 -8.35
N ALA A 358 -8.36 -4.63 -9.55
CA ALA A 358 -8.39 -3.86 -10.78
C ALA A 358 -9.14 -4.61 -11.90
N ALA A 359 -9.98 -3.88 -12.62
CA ALA A 359 -10.60 -4.39 -13.85
C ALA A 359 -9.59 -4.52 -14.99
N TYR A 360 -8.57 -3.67 -14.97
CA TYR A 360 -7.53 -3.59 -16.00
C TYR A 360 -6.16 -3.64 -15.31
N PRO A 361 -5.57 -4.83 -15.14
CA PRO A 361 -4.25 -4.98 -14.51
C PRO A 361 -3.16 -4.32 -15.35
N PRO A 362 -1.94 -4.11 -14.80
CA PRO A 362 -0.78 -3.69 -15.56
C PRO A 362 -0.51 -4.62 -16.74
N SER A 363 0.21 -4.15 -17.75
CA SER A 363 0.48 -4.91 -18.98
C SER A 363 1.22 -6.24 -18.75
N ASP A 364 1.99 -6.33 -17.67
CA ASP A 364 2.71 -7.52 -17.21
C ASP A 364 1.97 -8.33 -16.12
N GLY A 365 0.74 -7.94 -15.80
CA GLY A 365 -0.10 -8.59 -14.79
C GLY A 365 -1.14 -9.53 -15.38
N TYR A 366 -1.43 -10.63 -14.68
CA TYR A 366 -2.51 -11.53 -15.04
C TYR A 366 -3.90 -10.85 -14.95
N GLN A 367 -4.87 -11.36 -15.73
CA GLN A 367 -6.25 -10.88 -15.70
C GLN A 367 -6.94 -11.25 -14.38
N PRO A 368 -8.00 -10.53 -13.96
CA PRO A 368 -8.79 -10.91 -12.79
C PRO A 368 -9.32 -12.35 -12.93
N ALA A 369 -9.13 -13.14 -11.87
CA ALA A 369 -9.66 -14.50 -11.80
C ALA A 369 -11.16 -14.52 -11.46
N HIS A 370 -11.62 -13.48 -10.79
CA HIS A 370 -12.99 -13.27 -10.29
C HIS A 370 -13.29 -11.76 -10.26
N ASP A 371 -14.50 -11.38 -9.86
CA ASP A 371 -14.85 -9.96 -9.69
C ASP A 371 -13.93 -9.33 -8.65
N PRO A 372 -13.22 -8.25 -8.99
CA PRO A 372 -12.30 -7.58 -8.05
C PRO A 372 -12.95 -7.04 -6.78
N LEU A 373 -14.27 -6.91 -6.72
CA LEU A 373 -15.00 -6.58 -5.49
C LEU A 373 -14.81 -7.65 -4.41
N ILE A 374 -14.59 -8.93 -4.79
CA ILE A 374 -14.29 -10.01 -3.85
C ILE A 374 -13.04 -9.66 -3.03
N ASP A 375 -11.98 -9.19 -3.69
CA ASP A 375 -10.73 -8.83 -3.00
C ASP A 375 -10.84 -7.50 -2.25
N VAL A 376 -11.66 -6.56 -2.73
CA VAL A 376 -12.00 -5.34 -1.95
C VAL A 376 -12.66 -5.72 -0.64
N VAL A 377 -13.70 -6.55 -0.69
CA VAL A 377 -14.46 -6.96 0.50
C VAL A 377 -13.58 -7.79 1.43
N ARG A 378 -12.74 -8.69 0.90
CA ARG A 378 -11.76 -9.45 1.69
C ARG A 378 -10.83 -8.54 2.49
N GLN A 379 -10.29 -7.49 1.87
CA GLN A 379 -9.48 -6.50 2.59
C GLN A 379 -10.29 -5.76 3.65
N VAL A 380 -11.46 -5.22 3.30
CA VAL A 380 -12.27 -4.41 4.22
C VAL A 380 -12.78 -5.23 5.42
N GLN A 381 -13.18 -6.48 5.21
CA GLN A 381 -13.60 -7.39 6.29
C GLN A 381 -12.44 -7.82 7.19
N SER A 382 -11.23 -7.99 6.63
CA SER A 382 -10.03 -8.23 7.45
C SER A 382 -9.74 -7.03 8.35
N VAL A 383 -9.87 -5.81 7.83
CA VAL A 383 -9.74 -4.57 8.64
C VAL A 383 -10.79 -4.53 9.74
N ARG A 384 -12.06 -4.84 9.43
CA ARG A 384 -13.16 -4.94 10.42
C ARG A 384 -12.83 -5.91 11.54
N SER A 385 -12.37 -7.13 11.19
CA SER A 385 -11.99 -8.15 12.17
C SER A 385 -10.88 -7.67 13.10
N ILE A 386 -9.84 -7.04 12.53
CA ILE A 386 -8.70 -6.52 13.29
C ILE A 386 -9.14 -5.34 14.17
N ARG A 387 -9.93 -4.38 13.65
CA ARG A 387 -10.42 -3.23 14.43
C ARG A 387 -11.25 -3.68 15.63
N ALA A 388 -12.08 -4.71 15.47
CA ALA A 388 -12.94 -5.22 16.53
C ALA A 388 -12.18 -5.73 17.77
N GLN A 389 -10.92 -6.18 17.60
CA GLN A 389 -10.08 -6.73 18.66
C GLN A 389 -8.94 -5.79 19.07
N ALA A 390 -8.64 -4.78 18.27
CA ALA A 390 -7.53 -3.86 18.53
C ALA A 390 -7.85 -2.90 19.68
N PRO A 391 -6.84 -2.46 20.45
CA PRO A 391 -6.99 -1.40 21.44
C PRO A 391 -7.59 -0.12 20.84
N ARG A 392 -8.38 0.62 21.65
CA ARG A 392 -9.09 1.82 21.16
C ARG A 392 -8.19 2.99 20.81
N ASP A 393 -7.02 3.05 21.40
CA ASP A 393 -5.99 4.07 21.16
C ASP A 393 -5.11 3.77 19.95
N LEU A 394 -5.27 2.59 19.32
CA LEU A 394 -4.63 2.27 18.05
C LEU A 394 -5.52 2.72 16.89
N VAL A 395 -5.07 3.71 16.13
CA VAL A 395 -5.76 4.22 14.94
C VAL A 395 -5.51 3.29 13.76
N ILE A 396 -6.58 2.74 13.19
CA ILE A 396 -6.52 1.79 12.07
C ILE A 396 -6.97 2.46 10.77
N VAL A 397 -6.10 2.40 9.75
CA VAL A 397 -6.38 2.87 8.39
C VAL A 397 -6.61 1.66 7.48
N GLY A 398 -7.79 1.59 6.88
CA GLY A 398 -8.15 0.56 5.90
C GLY A 398 -7.69 0.89 4.49
N SER A 399 -7.56 -0.14 3.64
CA SER A 399 -7.13 -0.06 2.23
C SER A 399 -8.12 -0.77 1.29
N GLY A 400 -7.87 -0.67 -0.03
CA GLY A 400 -8.63 -1.39 -1.06
C GLY A 400 -9.76 -0.58 -1.73
N TYR A 401 -10.10 0.58 -1.22
CA TYR A 401 -11.30 1.34 -1.59
C TYR A 401 -11.31 1.92 -3.01
N THR A 402 -10.18 2.10 -3.68
CA THR A 402 -10.12 2.74 -5.01
C THR A 402 -11.00 2.02 -6.06
N TYR A 403 -11.10 0.69 -5.99
CA TYR A 403 -11.91 -0.08 -6.95
C TYR A 403 -13.42 0.14 -6.79
N LEU A 404 -13.89 0.66 -5.65
CA LEU A 404 -15.30 1.02 -5.42
C LEU A 404 -15.76 2.17 -6.33
N GLN A 405 -14.84 2.93 -6.90
CA GLN A 405 -15.07 3.95 -7.92
C GLN A 405 -16.17 4.96 -7.52
N ASP A 406 -17.32 4.93 -8.18
CA ASP A 406 -18.45 5.84 -7.95
C ASP A 406 -19.08 5.65 -6.57
N TYR A 407 -19.00 4.46 -5.97
CA TYR A 407 -19.57 4.10 -4.65
C TYR A 407 -18.56 4.22 -3.50
N LEU A 408 -17.33 4.65 -3.78
CA LEU A 408 -16.28 4.81 -2.77
C LEU A 408 -16.74 5.67 -1.59
N PRO A 409 -17.32 6.87 -1.77
CA PRO A 409 -17.69 7.71 -0.63
C PRO A 409 -18.81 7.11 0.22
N GLN A 410 -19.82 6.47 -0.39
CA GLN A 410 -20.93 5.85 0.33
C GLN A 410 -20.45 4.66 1.18
N VAL A 411 -19.55 3.84 0.64
CA VAL A 411 -18.93 2.75 1.38
C VAL A 411 -18.01 3.30 2.48
N ALA A 412 -17.17 4.30 2.16
CA ALA A 412 -16.28 4.93 3.13
C ALA A 412 -17.05 5.49 4.34
N GLN A 413 -18.15 6.20 4.09
CA GLN A 413 -19.02 6.73 5.14
C GLN A 413 -19.59 5.61 6.01
N ALA A 414 -20.12 4.56 5.39
CA ALA A 414 -20.74 3.45 6.07
C ALA A 414 -19.74 2.69 6.96
N VAL A 415 -18.57 2.31 6.44
CA VAL A 415 -17.56 1.56 7.22
C VAL A 415 -16.98 2.36 8.38
N VAL A 416 -16.86 3.68 8.24
CA VAL A 416 -16.42 4.56 9.34
C VAL A 416 -17.54 4.68 10.40
N ARG A 417 -18.78 4.92 9.99
CA ARG A 417 -19.94 5.02 10.89
C ARG A 417 -20.14 3.73 11.69
N GLU A 418 -19.99 2.58 11.06
CA GLU A 418 -20.15 1.27 11.69
C GLU A 418 -18.92 0.80 12.46
N GLY A 419 -17.84 1.61 12.49
CA GLY A 419 -16.64 1.30 13.24
C GLY A 419 -15.81 0.13 12.67
N TRP A 420 -15.91 -0.15 11.37
CA TRP A 420 -15.10 -1.18 10.72
C TRP A 420 -13.64 -0.73 10.55
N THR A 421 -13.42 0.57 10.46
CA THR A 421 -12.11 1.21 10.40
C THR A 421 -12.19 2.60 11.03
N ASP A 422 -11.07 3.13 11.52
CA ASP A 422 -11.01 4.51 11.99
C ASP A 422 -10.86 5.50 10.83
N MET A 423 -10.15 5.10 9.77
CA MET A 423 -9.87 5.94 8.61
C MET A 423 -9.89 5.13 7.30
N VAL A 424 -10.28 5.79 6.22
CA VAL A 424 -10.26 5.23 4.86
C VAL A 424 -9.04 5.77 4.11
N GLY A 425 -8.16 4.87 3.71
CA GLY A 425 -6.93 5.19 2.99
C GLY A 425 -7.08 5.05 1.48
N LEU A 426 -6.63 6.05 0.72
CA LEU A 426 -6.68 6.08 -0.74
C LEU A 426 -5.28 6.20 -1.34
N GLY A 427 -5.04 5.47 -2.43
CA GLY A 427 -3.85 5.58 -3.26
C GLY A 427 -4.21 6.16 -4.63
N ARG A 428 -4.37 5.28 -5.62
CA ARG A 428 -4.51 5.63 -7.05
C ARG A 428 -5.62 6.65 -7.38
N MET A 429 -6.69 6.70 -6.59
CA MET A 429 -7.80 7.62 -6.81
C MET A 429 -7.33 9.08 -6.79
N VAL A 430 -6.46 9.47 -5.87
CA VAL A 430 -5.99 10.85 -5.74
C VAL A 430 -4.96 11.26 -6.80
N LEU A 431 -4.42 10.32 -7.58
CA LEU A 431 -3.58 10.66 -8.74
C LEU A 431 -4.37 11.29 -9.87
N SER A 432 -5.63 10.90 -10.05
CA SER A 432 -6.52 11.43 -11.07
C SER A 432 -7.51 12.44 -10.52
N TYR A 433 -7.98 12.26 -9.30
CA TYR A 433 -9.01 13.08 -8.67
C TYR A 433 -8.64 13.41 -7.21
N PRO A 434 -7.67 14.31 -6.96
CA PRO A 434 -7.30 14.68 -5.61
C PRO A 434 -8.47 15.28 -4.82
N GLY A 435 -9.31 16.10 -5.44
CA GLY A 435 -10.47 16.73 -4.80
C GLY A 435 -11.61 15.81 -4.40
N ILE A 436 -11.56 14.50 -4.70
CA ILE A 436 -12.65 13.57 -4.38
C ILE A 436 -13.03 13.55 -2.90
N LEU A 437 -12.05 13.69 -2.00
CA LEU A 437 -12.28 13.67 -0.56
C LEU A 437 -13.05 14.90 -0.10
N ALA A 438 -12.67 16.06 -0.61
CA ALA A 438 -13.35 17.32 -0.34
C ALA A 438 -14.78 17.31 -0.91
N ASP A 439 -14.98 16.79 -2.11
CA ASP A 439 -16.31 16.69 -2.74
C ASP A 439 -17.20 15.71 -1.94
N ALA A 440 -16.70 14.51 -1.60
CA ALA A 440 -17.42 13.53 -0.80
C ALA A 440 -17.82 14.10 0.57
N THR A 441 -16.89 14.76 1.26
CA THR A 441 -17.11 15.32 2.60
C THR A 441 -18.11 16.50 2.57
N ALA A 442 -18.16 17.24 1.47
CA ALA A 442 -19.10 18.35 1.29
C ALA A 442 -20.44 17.90 0.68
N GLY A 443 -20.61 16.60 0.39
CA GLY A 443 -21.82 16.09 -0.28
C GLY A 443 -21.99 16.58 -1.72
N ARG A 444 -20.89 17.02 -2.36
CA ARG A 444 -20.94 17.48 -3.77
C ARG A 444 -20.97 16.28 -4.73
N PRO A 445 -21.62 16.44 -5.91
CA PRO A 445 -21.54 15.42 -6.96
C PRO A 445 -20.10 15.13 -7.35
N LEU A 446 -19.77 13.84 -7.49
CA LEU A 446 -18.43 13.44 -7.94
C LEU A 446 -18.21 13.77 -9.41
N GLN A 447 -16.99 14.19 -9.74
CA GLN A 447 -16.55 14.44 -11.10
C GLN A 447 -16.21 13.10 -11.79
N SER A 448 -17.19 12.47 -12.43
CA SER A 448 -17.08 11.11 -12.97
C SER A 448 -15.88 10.90 -13.91
N ARG A 449 -15.44 11.97 -14.63
CA ARG A 449 -14.25 11.95 -15.50
C ARG A 449 -12.92 11.86 -14.72
N GLY A 450 -12.91 12.23 -13.43
CA GLY A 450 -11.74 12.15 -12.56
C GLY A 450 -11.61 10.79 -11.87
N ILE A 451 -12.68 10.02 -11.76
CA ILE A 451 -12.72 8.76 -10.99
C ILE A 451 -11.78 7.72 -11.61
N CYS A 452 -10.84 7.24 -10.82
CA CYS A 452 -9.91 6.18 -11.24
C CYS A 452 -10.66 4.89 -11.61
N ARG A 453 -10.57 4.49 -12.87
CA ARG A 453 -11.17 3.24 -13.40
C ARG A 453 -10.23 2.05 -13.36
N THR A 454 -9.17 2.13 -12.58
CA THR A 454 -8.16 1.08 -12.38
C THR A 454 -7.50 0.60 -13.68
N PHE A 455 -7.18 1.53 -14.60
CA PHE A 455 -6.47 1.24 -15.86
C PHE A 455 -5.02 0.79 -15.64
N SER A 456 -4.48 0.98 -14.46
CA SER A 456 -3.14 0.56 -14.01
C SER A 456 -1.97 1.18 -14.78
N GLU A 457 -2.17 2.20 -15.59
CA GLU A 457 -1.11 2.88 -16.35
C GLU A 457 -0.09 3.58 -15.43
N CYS A 458 -0.52 4.07 -14.26
CA CYS A 458 0.36 4.58 -13.21
C CYS A 458 1.35 3.52 -12.66
N THR A 459 1.16 2.25 -12.96
CA THR A 459 2.07 1.15 -12.65
C THR A 459 2.82 0.67 -13.88
N THR A 460 2.15 0.57 -15.02
CA THR A 460 2.77 0.15 -16.29
C THR A 460 3.87 1.14 -16.71
N ALA A 461 3.62 2.46 -16.59
CA ALA A 461 4.58 3.49 -16.97
C ALA A 461 5.94 3.34 -16.26
N PRO A 462 6.05 3.39 -14.91
CA PRO A 462 7.34 3.29 -14.23
C PRO A 462 8.04 1.94 -14.42
N ARG A 463 7.30 0.85 -14.61
CA ARG A 463 7.88 -0.46 -14.96
C ARG A 463 8.54 -0.47 -16.32
N ASN A 464 8.15 0.43 -17.21
CA ASN A 464 8.75 0.64 -18.53
C ASN A 464 9.66 1.87 -18.60
N GLY A 465 10.07 2.42 -17.46
CA GLY A 465 11.02 3.54 -17.39
C GLY A 465 10.42 4.91 -17.68
N LEU A 466 9.09 5.03 -17.74
CA LEU A 466 8.37 6.30 -17.89
C LEU A 466 7.99 6.88 -16.53
N PRO A 467 7.81 8.20 -16.38
CA PRO A 467 7.34 8.84 -15.15
C PRO A 467 6.01 8.25 -14.66
N SER A 468 5.84 8.12 -13.36
CA SER A 468 4.61 7.60 -12.77
C SER A 468 3.52 8.67 -12.72
N GLY A 469 2.34 8.37 -13.23
CA GLY A 469 1.19 9.25 -13.19
C GLY A 469 -0.06 8.67 -13.81
N CYS A 470 -1.14 9.42 -13.74
CA CYS A 470 -2.42 8.99 -14.32
C CYS A 470 -2.53 9.44 -15.79
N TYR A 471 -1.96 8.69 -16.70
CA TYR A 471 -1.99 9.00 -18.13
C TYR A 471 -3.39 9.02 -18.77
N PRO A 472 -4.40 8.24 -18.31
CA PRO A 472 -5.73 8.30 -18.90
C PRO A 472 -6.57 9.50 -18.49
N LEU A 473 -6.36 10.06 -17.27
CA LEU A 473 -7.33 10.95 -16.63
C LEU A 473 -6.75 12.27 -16.14
N ASP A 474 -5.43 12.36 -15.88
CA ASP A 474 -4.79 13.61 -15.46
C ASP A 474 -4.32 14.39 -16.68
N PRO A 475 -4.88 15.59 -16.97
CA PRO A 475 -4.53 16.39 -18.15
C PRO A 475 -3.03 16.64 -18.30
N PHE A 476 -2.29 16.76 -17.18
CA PHE A 476 -0.85 16.95 -17.19
C PHE A 476 -0.13 15.75 -17.85
N TYR A 477 -0.51 14.52 -17.49
CA TYR A 477 0.10 13.32 -18.07
C TYR A 477 -0.46 12.99 -19.45
N VAL A 478 -1.74 13.28 -19.72
CA VAL A 478 -2.36 13.11 -21.05
C VAL A 478 -1.62 13.92 -22.11
N ALA A 479 -1.17 15.14 -21.79
CA ALA A 479 -0.50 16.04 -22.71
C ALA A 479 1.00 15.74 -22.93
N ARG A 480 1.59 14.83 -22.17
CA ARG A 480 3.03 14.54 -22.24
C ARG A 480 3.37 13.58 -23.39
N PRO A 481 4.58 13.71 -23.98
CA PRO A 481 5.04 12.77 -25.01
C PRO A 481 5.08 11.32 -24.53
N GLU A 482 5.32 11.08 -23.23
CA GLU A 482 5.30 9.75 -22.62
C GLU A 482 3.92 9.07 -22.71
N ALA A 483 2.83 9.82 -22.87
CA ALA A 483 1.50 9.24 -23.10
C ALA A 483 1.44 8.48 -24.42
N GLN A 484 2.09 8.99 -25.47
CA GLN A 484 2.18 8.30 -26.75
C GLN A 484 3.10 7.09 -26.67
N ALA A 485 4.29 7.23 -26.04
CA ALA A 485 5.20 6.12 -25.80
C ALA A 485 4.53 4.96 -25.05
N LEU A 486 3.76 5.27 -23.99
CA LEU A 486 3.01 4.26 -23.23
C LEU A 486 1.96 3.54 -24.08
N LYS A 487 1.26 4.26 -24.97
CA LYS A 487 0.31 3.63 -25.92
C LYS A 487 0.99 2.67 -26.87
N GLU A 488 2.18 3.01 -27.37
CA GLU A 488 2.98 2.18 -28.27
C GLU A 488 3.49 0.91 -27.56
N LEU A 489 4.02 1.07 -26.35
CA LEU A 489 4.41 -0.07 -25.48
C LEU A 489 3.24 -1.04 -25.25
N LYS A 490 2.06 -0.53 -24.99
CA LYS A 490 0.84 -1.37 -24.80
C LYS A 490 0.39 -2.05 -26.09
N LYS A 491 0.68 -1.50 -27.26
CA LYS A 491 0.39 -2.14 -28.56
C LYS A 491 1.43 -3.22 -28.89
N ALA A 492 2.71 -2.96 -28.61
CA ALA A 492 3.81 -3.89 -28.87
C ALA A 492 3.77 -5.12 -27.94
N GLY A 493 3.23 -4.99 -26.72
CA GLY A 493 3.02 -6.08 -25.78
C GLY A 493 1.72 -6.89 -26.02
N ARG A 494 0.98 -6.55 -27.07
CA ARG A 494 -0.23 -7.23 -27.54
C ARG A 494 0.11 -8.08 -28.77
#